data_8cfa148e0e69c1ad3c313118bb81c27e
#
_entry.id   8cfa148e0e69c1ad3c313118bb81c27e
#
_cell.length_a   1.000
_cell.length_b   1.000
_cell.length_c   1.000
_cell.angle_alpha   90.00
_cell.angle_beta   90.00
_cell.angle_gamma   90.00
#
_symmetry.space_group_name_H-M   'P 1'
#
loop_
_entity.id
_entity.type
_entity.pdbx_description
1 polymer ?
#
loop_
_entity_poly.entity_id
_entity_poly.type
_entity_poly.pdbx_seq_one_letter_code
_entity_poly.pdbx_strand_id
1 'polypeptide(L)'
;MLRRVLIMIPQLFILSIIIFILAKLMPGDPFTGLITPQTDPSALEALRRKAGLLDPWHVQYIRWIKNAFSGNLGMSYTYNVPVKTLIGERAVNTFILSLVSLILTYCIAIPLGMLSGRYQNSFLDKFVTFYNYVSYAIPTFVLSLIMIWFFGYKLGWFPTTGSVTAGLETGKIGHFWDRIYHIILPAITYALLGTTWIIQYLRNEVIEAKSLDYVKTAKSKGVPENRIYS
;
A
#
# COMPACT_ATOMS: atom_id res chain seq x y z
N MET A 1 7.09 -26.44 6.82
CA MET A 1 7.39 -25.50 5.71
C MET A 1 7.08 -26.10 4.35
N LEU A 2 7.59 -27.26 3.98
CA LEU A 2 7.39 -27.90 2.66
C LEU A 2 5.90 -28.03 2.26
N ARG A 3 5.02 -28.51 3.18
CA ARG A 3 3.58 -28.64 2.92
C ARG A 3 2.93 -27.28 2.55
N ARG A 4 3.36 -26.16 3.15
CA ARG A 4 2.81 -24.83 2.83
C ARG A 4 3.23 -24.40 1.42
N VAL A 5 4.50 -24.62 1.04
CA VAL A 5 4.98 -24.31 -0.31
C VAL A 5 4.24 -25.14 -1.36
N LEU A 6 4.05 -26.45 -1.11
CA LEU A 6 3.31 -27.33 -2.03
C LEU A 6 1.84 -26.91 -2.23
N ILE A 7 1.21 -26.32 -1.21
CA ILE A 7 -0.16 -25.79 -1.32
C ILE A 7 -0.17 -24.45 -2.07
N MET A 8 0.85 -23.60 -1.89
CA MET A 8 0.94 -22.32 -2.57
C MET A 8 1.06 -22.43 -4.09
N ILE A 9 1.78 -23.43 -4.60
CA ILE A 9 1.98 -23.58 -6.05
C ILE A 9 0.66 -23.75 -6.82
N PRO A 10 -0.23 -24.70 -6.48
CA PRO A 10 -1.53 -24.80 -7.16
C PRO A 10 -2.43 -23.59 -6.94
N GLN A 11 -2.37 -22.94 -5.77
CA GLN A 11 -3.12 -21.71 -5.53
C GLN A 11 -2.67 -20.57 -6.46
N LEU A 12 -1.35 -20.35 -6.61
CA LEU A 12 -0.80 -19.35 -7.53
C LEU A 12 -1.16 -19.67 -8.98
N PHE A 13 -1.13 -20.95 -9.35
CA PHE A 13 -1.52 -21.39 -10.68
C PHE A 13 -3.00 -21.09 -10.98
N ILE A 14 -3.90 -21.47 -10.07
CA ILE A 14 -5.34 -21.17 -10.20
C ILE A 14 -5.56 -19.65 -10.27
N LEU A 15 -4.91 -18.89 -9.39
CA LEU A 15 -5.00 -17.43 -9.37
C LEU A 15 -4.54 -16.82 -10.70
N SER A 16 -3.45 -17.31 -11.29
CA SER A 16 -2.95 -16.83 -12.57
C SER A 16 -3.93 -17.06 -13.72
N ILE A 17 -4.63 -18.22 -13.72
CA ILE A 17 -5.69 -18.51 -14.69
C ILE A 17 -6.86 -17.55 -14.51
N ILE A 18 -7.31 -17.34 -13.27
CA ILE A 18 -8.42 -16.41 -12.97
C ILE A 18 -8.07 -15.00 -13.46
N ILE A 19 -6.89 -14.49 -13.12
CA ILE A 19 -6.44 -13.16 -13.55
C ILE A 19 -6.39 -13.06 -15.07
N PHE A 20 -5.86 -14.09 -15.75
CA PHE A 20 -5.81 -14.13 -17.21
C PHE A 20 -7.21 -14.09 -17.83
N ILE A 21 -8.15 -14.88 -17.32
CA ILE A 21 -9.54 -14.90 -17.81
C ILE A 21 -10.20 -13.52 -17.57
N LEU A 22 -10.07 -12.96 -16.37
CA LEU A 22 -10.60 -11.62 -16.07
C LEU A 22 -10.04 -10.56 -17.01
N ALA A 23 -8.73 -10.59 -17.28
CA ALA A 23 -8.12 -9.67 -18.25
C ALA A 23 -8.68 -9.84 -19.67
N LYS A 24 -9.02 -11.09 -20.07
CA LYS A 24 -9.63 -11.38 -21.37
C LYS A 24 -11.11 -10.96 -21.48
N LEU A 25 -11.81 -10.93 -20.36
CA LEU A 25 -13.22 -10.49 -20.31
C LEU A 25 -13.35 -8.96 -20.30
N MET A 26 -12.27 -8.22 -20.08
CA MET A 26 -12.30 -6.76 -20.17
C MET A 26 -12.61 -6.32 -21.59
N PRO A 27 -13.56 -5.37 -21.77
CA PRO A 27 -13.93 -4.88 -23.09
C PRO A 27 -12.76 -4.12 -23.75
N GLY A 28 -12.60 -4.32 -25.06
CA GLY A 28 -11.55 -3.72 -25.87
C GLY A 28 -10.29 -4.58 -26.02
N ASP A 29 -9.41 -4.13 -26.89
CA ASP A 29 -8.09 -4.73 -27.07
C ASP A 29 -6.99 -3.67 -27.02
N PRO A 30 -5.72 -4.06 -26.94
CA PRO A 30 -4.60 -3.12 -26.85
C PRO A 30 -4.52 -2.10 -28.00
N PHE A 31 -5.13 -2.40 -29.12
CA PHE A 31 -5.09 -1.58 -30.33
C PHE A 31 -6.33 -0.69 -30.48
N THR A 32 -7.29 -0.77 -29.56
CA THR A 32 -8.53 0.05 -29.62
C THR A 32 -8.22 1.55 -29.67
N GLY A 33 -7.15 1.99 -29.00
CA GLY A 33 -6.68 3.38 -29.03
C GLY A 33 -6.04 3.84 -30.36
N LEU A 34 -5.74 2.91 -31.27
CA LEU A 34 -5.19 3.20 -32.60
C LEU A 34 -6.26 3.30 -33.66
N ILE A 35 -7.52 3.04 -33.32
CA ILE A 35 -8.65 3.09 -34.28
C ILE A 35 -9.02 4.54 -34.50
N THR A 36 -8.78 5.00 -35.74
CA THR A 36 -9.23 6.29 -36.26
C THR A 36 -10.17 6.04 -37.44
N PRO A 37 -10.96 7.02 -37.90
CA PRO A 37 -11.80 6.88 -39.10
C PRO A 37 -11.02 6.47 -40.34
N GLN A 38 -9.71 6.70 -40.38
CA GLN A 38 -8.83 6.38 -41.52
C GLN A 38 -8.06 5.05 -41.29
N THR A 39 -8.25 4.36 -40.19
CA THR A 39 -7.53 3.11 -39.91
C THR A 39 -8.05 1.99 -40.84
N ASP A 40 -7.16 1.39 -41.63
CA ASP A 40 -7.48 0.23 -42.45
C ASP A 40 -7.79 -0.99 -41.52
N PRO A 41 -9.01 -1.56 -41.63
CA PRO A 41 -9.38 -2.74 -40.84
C PRO A 41 -8.46 -3.93 -41.06
N SER A 42 -7.91 -4.10 -42.25
CA SER A 42 -7.00 -5.21 -42.59
C SER A 42 -5.65 -5.08 -41.90
N ALA A 43 -5.13 -3.84 -41.80
CA ALA A 43 -3.90 -3.55 -41.05
C ALA A 43 -4.07 -3.80 -39.54
N LEU A 44 -5.22 -3.45 -38.98
CA LEU A 44 -5.54 -3.69 -37.58
C LEU A 44 -5.64 -5.20 -37.27
N GLU A 45 -6.28 -5.96 -38.15
CA GLU A 45 -6.38 -7.42 -38.03
C GLU A 45 -5.01 -8.09 -38.14
N ALA A 46 -4.15 -7.62 -39.04
CA ALA A 46 -2.77 -8.09 -39.14
C ALA A 46 -1.97 -7.84 -37.86
N LEU A 47 -2.15 -6.67 -37.22
CA LEU A 47 -1.53 -6.35 -35.91
C LEU A 47 -2.04 -7.29 -34.83
N ARG A 48 -3.34 -7.52 -34.72
CA ARG A 48 -3.95 -8.46 -33.78
C ARG A 48 -3.42 -9.89 -33.96
N ARG A 49 -3.32 -10.34 -35.20
CA ARG A 49 -2.75 -11.66 -35.54
C ARG A 49 -1.28 -11.74 -35.17
N LYS A 50 -0.47 -10.74 -35.47
CA LYS A 50 0.94 -10.66 -35.13
C LYS A 50 1.17 -10.63 -33.60
N ALA A 51 0.29 -9.98 -32.86
CA ALA A 51 0.29 -9.97 -31.41
C ALA A 51 -0.24 -11.28 -30.77
N GLY A 52 -0.79 -12.20 -31.60
CA GLY A 52 -1.36 -13.46 -31.13
C GLY A 52 -2.67 -13.30 -30.36
N LEU A 53 -3.39 -12.19 -30.53
CA LEU A 53 -4.67 -11.95 -29.86
C LEU A 53 -5.82 -12.79 -30.45
N LEU A 54 -5.65 -13.28 -31.69
CA LEU A 54 -6.60 -14.16 -32.37
C LEU A 54 -6.38 -15.64 -32.08
N ASP A 55 -5.31 -16.00 -31.37
CA ASP A 55 -5.05 -17.38 -30.98
C ASP A 55 -6.06 -17.86 -29.92
N PRO A 56 -6.31 -19.17 -29.78
CA PRO A 56 -7.11 -19.73 -28.68
C PRO A 56 -6.57 -19.31 -27.31
N TRP A 57 -7.44 -19.11 -26.33
CA TRP A 57 -7.09 -18.59 -25.01
C TRP A 57 -6.04 -19.42 -24.28
N HIS A 58 -6.08 -20.74 -24.40
CA HIS A 58 -5.07 -21.62 -23.80
C HIS A 58 -3.67 -21.42 -24.42
N VAL A 59 -3.57 -21.14 -25.72
CA VAL A 59 -2.31 -20.82 -26.39
C VAL A 59 -1.76 -19.49 -25.90
N GLN A 60 -2.63 -18.49 -25.80
CA GLN A 60 -2.25 -17.18 -25.27
C GLN A 60 -1.78 -17.26 -23.81
N TYR A 61 -2.47 -18.05 -22.98
CA TYR A 61 -2.10 -18.27 -21.59
C TYR A 61 -0.72 -18.94 -21.46
N ILE A 62 -0.49 -20.02 -22.20
CA ILE A 62 0.81 -20.72 -22.18
C ILE A 62 1.95 -19.79 -22.64
N ARG A 63 1.71 -18.98 -23.69
CA ARG A 63 2.69 -18.00 -24.16
C ARG A 63 2.97 -16.94 -23.09
N TRP A 64 1.93 -16.41 -22.44
CA TRP A 64 2.06 -15.43 -21.38
C TRP A 64 2.86 -15.97 -20.18
N ILE A 65 2.55 -17.19 -19.73
CA ILE A 65 3.29 -17.84 -18.64
C ILE A 65 4.76 -18.08 -19.02
N LYS A 66 5.03 -18.59 -20.22
CA LYS A 66 6.42 -18.78 -20.69
C LYS A 66 7.21 -17.48 -20.72
N ASN A 67 6.61 -16.41 -21.22
CA ASN A 67 7.23 -15.09 -21.23
C ASN A 67 7.46 -14.56 -19.82
N ALA A 68 6.50 -14.72 -18.90
CA ALA A 68 6.65 -14.31 -17.52
C ALA A 68 7.83 -15.02 -16.82
N PHE A 69 7.97 -16.34 -17.01
CA PHE A 69 9.11 -17.10 -16.48
C PHE A 69 10.46 -16.73 -17.11
N SER A 70 10.48 -16.24 -18.35
CA SER A 70 11.70 -15.71 -18.99
C SER A 70 12.01 -14.26 -18.59
N GLY A 71 11.22 -13.67 -17.69
CA GLY A 71 11.37 -12.28 -17.25
C GLY A 71 10.86 -11.24 -18.24
N ASN A 72 10.20 -11.67 -19.32
CA ASN A 72 9.54 -10.80 -20.29
C ASN A 72 8.06 -10.64 -19.93
N LEU A 73 7.73 -9.54 -19.27
CA LEU A 73 6.34 -9.20 -18.89
C LEU A 73 5.62 -8.40 -19.99
N GLY A 74 6.25 -8.19 -21.16
CA GLY A 74 5.70 -7.43 -22.25
C GLY A 74 5.79 -5.92 -22.08
N MET A 75 5.05 -5.22 -22.95
CA MET A 75 4.97 -3.76 -22.98
C MET A 75 3.62 -3.30 -22.41
N SER A 76 3.63 -2.22 -21.65
CA SER A 76 2.41 -1.53 -21.26
C SER A 76 1.86 -0.73 -22.44
N TYR A 77 0.64 -1.01 -22.86
CA TYR A 77 0.00 -0.29 -23.96
C TYR A 77 -0.37 1.16 -23.57
N THR A 78 -0.65 1.40 -22.30
CA THR A 78 -1.01 2.74 -21.80
C THR A 78 0.20 3.66 -21.68
N TYR A 79 1.34 3.12 -21.23
CA TYR A 79 2.53 3.92 -20.95
C TYR A 79 3.64 3.77 -21.98
N ASN A 80 3.51 2.85 -22.94
CA ASN A 80 4.49 2.53 -23.98
C ASN A 80 5.91 2.22 -23.42
N VAL A 81 5.97 1.61 -22.24
CA VAL A 81 7.21 1.19 -21.57
C VAL A 81 7.15 -0.28 -21.17
N PRO A 82 8.29 -0.96 -20.97
CA PRO A 82 8.28 -2.34 -20.49
C PRO A 82 7.57 -2.46 -19.15
N VAL A 83 6.67 -3.44 -19.02
CA VAL A 83 5.93 -3.68 -17.76
C VAL A 83 6.88 -3.90 -16.57
N LYS A 84 8.03 -4.57 -16.80
CA LYS A 84 9.07 -4.78 -15.79
C LYS A 84 9.58 -3.45 -15.20
N THR A 85 9.84 -2.46 -16.03
CA THR A 85 10.29 -1.12 -15.59
C THR A 85 9.20 -0.45 -14.76
N LEU A 86 7.96 -0.47 -15.27
CA LEU A 86 6.81 0.13 -14.57
C LEU A 86 6.58 -0.51 -13.19
N ILE A 87 6.63 -1.84 -13.11
CA ILE A 87 6.50 -2.56 -11.84
C ILE A 87 7.65 -2.17 -10.89
N GLY A 88 8.90 -2.13 -11.40
CA GLY A 88 10.07 -1.77 -10.59
C GLY A 88 9.92 -0.37 -9.95
N GLU A 89 9.56 0.63 -10.74
CA GLU A 89 9.34 1.99 -10.26
C GLU A 89 8.21 2.06 -9.23
N ARG A 90 7.06 1.42 -9.52
CA ARG A 90 5.92 1.39 -8.61
C ARG A 90 6.21 0.63 -7.32
N ALA A 91 6.90 -0.50 -7.40
CA ALA A 91 7.29 -1.29 -6.25
C ALA A 91 8.21 -0.53 -5.30
N VAL A 92 9.21 0.19 -5.83
CA VAL A 92 10.11 1.03 -5.03
C VAL A 92 9.33 2.16 -4.35
N ASN A 93 8.44 2.85 -5.06
CA ASN A 93 7.62 3.91 -4.48
C ASN A 93 6.71 3.37 -3.36
N THR A 94 6.06 2.23 -3.59
CA THR A 94 5.21 1.58 -2.60
C THR A 94 6.02 1.13 -1.39
N PHE A 95 7.20 0.55 -1.59
CA PHE A 95 8.07 0.12 -0.51
C PHE A 95 8.50 1.29 0.39
N ILE A 96 8.95 2.40 -0.20
CA ILE A 96 9.37 3.58 0.55
C ILE A 96 8.18 4.19 1.31
N LEU A 97 7.02 4.36 0.65
CA LEU A 97 5.81 4.85 1.29
C LEU A 97 5.40 3.97 2.48
N SER A 98 5.37 2.64 2.28
CA SER A 98 5.00 1.68 3.32
C SER A 98 5.97 1.71 4.49
N LEU A 99 7.28 1.80 4.23
CA LEU A 99 8.30 1.86 5.27
C LEU A 99 8.17 3.15 6.11
N VAL A 100 8.03 4.31 5.46
CA VAL A 100 7.85 5.59 6.15
C VAL A 100 6.55 5.59 6.96
N SER A 101 5.44 5.13 6.36
CA SER A 101 4.14 5.02 7.05
C SER A 101 4.22 4.10 8.26
N LEU A 102 4.92 2.96 8.12
CA LEU A 102 5.11 1.99 9.20
C LEU A 102 5.88 2.61 10.39
N ILE A 103 7.00 3.27 10.10
CA ILE A 103 7.80 3.96 11.13
C ILE A 103 6.95 5.00 11.85
N LEU A 104 6.24 5.86 11.12
CA LEU A 104 5.35 6.86 11.71
C LEU A 104 4.24 6.22 12.54
N THR A 105 3.64 5.16 12.04
CA THR A 105 2.60 4.39 12.76
C THR A 105 3.11 3.92 14.11
N TYR A 106 4.26 3.25 14.15
CA TYR A 106 4.81 2.73 15.41
C TYR A 106 5.30 3.85 16.34
N CYS A 107 5.91 4.91 15.79
CA CYS A 107 6.33 6.06 16.58
C CYS A 107 5.16 6.76 17.29
N ILE A 108 3.97 6.74 16.71
CA ILE A 108 2.76 7.34 17.29
C ILE A 108 2.03 6.31 18.16
N ALA A 109 1.83 5.10 17.65
CA ALA A 109 0.98 4.10 18.29
C ALA A 109 1.54 3.55 19.58
N ILE A 110 2.85 3.30 19.64
CA ILE A 110 3.47 2.72 20.85
C ILE A 110 3.32 3.66 22.04
N PRO A 111 3.74 4.95 21.98
CA PRO A 111 3.57 5.85 23.12
C PRO A 111 2.10 6.04 23.49
N LEU A 112 1.21 6.25 22.51
CA LEU A 112 -0.20 6.47 22.79
C LEU A 112 -0.88 5.25 23.40
N GLY A 113 -0.59 4.05 22.89
CA GLY A 113 -1.14 2.80 23.42
C GLY A 113 -0.68 2.51 24.84
N MET A 114 0.61 2.68 25.10
CA MET A 114 1.19 2.49 26.44
C MET A 114 0.66 3.51 27.43
N LEU A 115 0.62 4.79 27.08
CA LEU A 115 0.12 5.86 27.95
C LEU A 115 -1.39 5.71 28.21
N SER A 116 -2.17 5.37 27.20
CA SER A 116 -3.61 5.12 27.33
C SER A 116 -3.88 3.92 28.25
N GLY A 117 -3.16 2.82 28.09
CA GLY A 117 -3.26 1.66 28.97
C GLY A 117 -2.78 1.94 30.41
N ARG A 118 -1.69 2.70 30.56
CA ARG A 118 -1.16 3.11 31.85
C ARG A 118 -2.13 4.01 32.62
N TYR A 119 -2.67 5.03 31.98
CA TYR A 119 -3.58 6.01 32.58
C TYR A 119 -5.04 5.73 32.19
N GLN A 120 -5.48 4.50 32.35
CA GLN A 120 -6.84 4.06 32.04
C GLN A 120 -7.90 4.97 32.68
N ASN A 121 -8.96 5.28 31.94
CA ASN A 121 -10.05 6.19 32.32
C ASN A 121 -9.66 7.67 32.46
N SER A 122 -8.39 8.03 32.24
CA SER A 122 -7.98 9.44 32.19
C SER A 122 -8.53 10.17 30.96
N PHE A 123 -8.38 11.51 30.93
CA PHE A 123 -8.74 12.31 29.77
C PHE A 123 -7.97 11.87 28.51
N LEU A 124 -6.66 11.56 28.66
CA LEU A 124 -5.83 11.07 27.58
C LEU A 124 -6.39 9.75 27.00
N ASP A 125 -6.73 8.79 27.88
CA ASP A 125 -7.29 7.51 27.48
C ASP A 125 -8.62 7.67 26.72
N LYS A 126 -9.50 8.53 27.23
CA LYS A 126 -10.77 8.84 26.56
C LYS A 126 -10.56 9.49 25.20
N PHE A 127 -9.60 10.42 25.09
CA PHE A 127 -9.27 11.07 23.81
C PHE A 127 -8.70 10.08 22.80
N VAL A 128 -7.74 9.23 23.20
CA VAL A 128 -7.16 8.19 22.34
C VAL A 128 -8.21 7.17 21.91
N THR A 129 -9.09 6.78 22.82
CA THR A 129 -10.21 5.88 22.51
C THR A 129 -11.18 6.51 21.50
N PHE A 130 -11.54 7.77 21.68
CA PHE A 130 -12.36 8.52 20.72
C PHE A 130 -11.68 8.61 19.36
N TYR A 131 -10.40 8.97 19.32
CA TYR A 131 -9.60 8.96 18.08
C TYR A 131 -9.64 7.61 17.38
N ASN A 132 -9.47 6.50 18.11
CA ASN A 132 -9.55 5.16 17.56
C ASN A 132 -10.90 4.86 16.93
N TYR A 133 -12.01 5.23 17.58
CA TYR A 133 -13.35 5.03 17.00
C TYR A 133 -13.55 5.84 15.72
N VAL A 134 -13.13 7.10 15.70
CA VAL A 134 -13.20 7.95 14.51
C VAL A 134 -12.35 7.40 13.39
N SER A 135 -11.11 7.01 13.67
CA SER A 135 -10.20 6.45 12.67
C SER A 135 -10.71 5.12 12.10
N TYR A 136 -11.37 4.31 12.92
CA TYR A 136 -11.95 3.04 12.47
C TYR A 136 -13.18 3.24 11.57
N ALA A 137 -13.95 4.29 11.82
CA ALA A 137 -15.17 4.59 11.08
C ALA A 137 -14.90 5.23 9.70
N ILE A 138 -13.74 5.89 9.52
CA ILE A 138 -13.43 6.61 8.29
C ILE A 138 -12.76 5.66 7.28
N PRO A 139 -13.34 5.44 6.09
CA PRO A 139 -12.65 4.71 5.03
C PRO A 139 -11.37 5.42 4.60
N THR A 140 -10.29 4.66 4.37
CA THR A 140 -8.95 5.21 4.04
C THR A 140 -8.98 6.18 2.86
N PHE A 141 -9.74 5.85 1.81
CA PHE A 141 -9.83 6.71 0.63
C PHE A 141 -10.51 8.05 0.93
N VAL A 142 -11.50 8.07 1.84
CA VAL A 142 -12.18 9.32 2.25
C VAL A 142 -11.21 10.23 2.98
N LEU A 143 -10.48 9.69 3.97
CA LEU A 143 -9.45 10.47 4.66
C LEU A 143 -8.39 10.97 3.67
N SER A 144 -7.93 10.14 2.75
CA SER A 144 -6.94 10.53 1.75
C SER A 144 -7.42 11.70 0.87
N LEU A 145 -8.67 11.66 0.43
CA LEU A 145 -9.26 12.76 -0.34
C LEU A 145 -9.37 14.07 0.48
N ILE A 146 -9.78 13.97 1.74
CA ILE A 146 -9.84 15.13 2.65
C ILE A 146 -8.44 15.72 2.86
N MET A 147 -7.43 14.87 3.10
CA MET A 147 -6.06 15.31 3.32
C MET A 147 -5.47 15.99 2.07
N ILE A 148 -5.67 15.41 0.88
CA ILE A 148 -5.22 16.02 -0.38
C ILE A 148 -5.96 17.33 -0.65
N TRP A 149 -7.28 17.36 -0.46
CA TRP A 149 -8.08 18.57 -0.66
C TRP A 149 -7.64 19.69 0.29
N PHE A 150 -7.50 19.40 1.58
CA PHE A 150 -7.21 20.42 2.59
C PHE A 150 -5.74 20.87 2.54
N PHE A 151 -4.80 19.93 2.65
CA PHE A 151 -3.39 20.27 2.74
C PHE A 151 -2.72 20.48 1.39
N GLY A 152 -3.17 19.76 0.35
CA GLY A 152 -2.61 19.89 -0.99
C GLY A 152 -3.24 21.02 -1.77
N TYR A 153 -4.58 21.05 -1.86
CA TYR A 153 -5.28 21.98 -2.73
C TYR A 153 -5.59 23.30 -2.05
N LYS A 154 -6.20 23.29 -0.84
CA LYS A 154 -6.64 24.52 -0.16
C LYS A 154 -5.48 25.30 0.46
N LEU A 155 -4.54 24.62 1.11
CA LEU A 155 -3.39 25.24 1.76
C LEU A 155 -2.13 25.28 0.85
N GLY A 156 -2.06 24.46 -0.18
CA GLY A 156 -0.88 24.38 -1.06
C GLY A 156 0.40 23.89 -0.37
N TRP A 157 0.27 23.20 0.77
CA TRP A 157 1.43 22.74 1.55
C TRP A 157 2.09 21.49 1.01
N PHE A 158 1.36 20.65 0.29
CA PHE A 158 1.85 19.39 -0.24
C PHE A 158 1.44 19.16 -1.68
N PRO A 159 2.22 18.41 -2.46
CA PRO A 159 1.86 18.02 -3.81
C PRO A 159 0.59 17.17 -3.82
N THR A 160 -0.25 17.37 -4.84
CA THR A 160 -1.51 16.64 -4.98
C THR A 160 -1.40 15.40 -5.88
N THR A 161 -0.34 15.30 -6.68
CA THR A 161 -0.14 14.23 -7.67
C THR A 161 1.33 13.86 -7.82
N GLY A 162 1.57 12.65 -8.35
CA GLY A 162 2.92 12.19 -8.66
C GLY A 162 3.70 11.67 -7.45
N SER A 163 4.87 11.11 -7.72
CA SER A 163 5.85 10.69 -6.72
C SER A 163 7.08 11.61 -6.70
N VAL A 164 7.18 12.49 -7.68
CA VAL A 164 8.17 13.55 -7.85
C VAL A 164 7.61 14.64 -8.76
N THR A 165 8.12 15.84 -8.66
CA THR A 165 7.77 16.95 -9.55
C THR A 165 8.22 16.67 -10.99
N ALA A 166 7.31 16.84 -11.95
CA ALA A 166 7.59 16.60 -13.36
C ALA A 166 8.76 17.50 -13.86
N GLY A 167 9.69 16.90 -14.59
CA GLY A 167 10.86 17.61 -15.14
C GLY A 167 12.08 17.69 -14.19
N LEU A 168 12.01 17.17 -12.98
CA LEU A 168 13.16 17.11 -12.09
C LEU A 168 14.12 15.99 -12.53
N GLU A 169 15.38 16.33 -12.77
CA GLU A 169 16.40 15.35 -13.19
C GLU A 169 16.68 14.32 -12.10
N THR A 170 16.64 13.04 -12.47
CA THR A 170 17.00 11.92 -11.61
C THR A 170 18.50 12.00 -11.22
N GLY A 171 18.82 11.61 -9.98
CA GLY A 171 20.20 11.55 -9.49
C GLY A 171 20.73 12.82 -8.80
N LYS A 172 19.97 13.90 -8.78
CA LYS A 172 20.35 15.11 -8.00
C LYS A 172 19.76 15.06 -6.58
N ILE A 173 20.44 15.70 -5.63
CA ILE A 173 19.96 15.82 -4.23
C ILE A 173 18.56 16.42 -4.17
N GLY A 174 18.22 17.35 -5.06
CA GLY A 174 16.89 17.92 -5.18
C GLY A 174 15.79 16.90 -5.46
N HIS A 175 16.06 15.91 -6.30
CA HIS A 175 15.11 14.83 -6.60
C HIS A 175 14.82 13.97 -5.37
N PHE A 176 15.81 13.72 -4.51
CA PHE A 176 15.63 12.97 -3.27
C PHE A 176 14.70 13.71 -2.29
N TRP A 177 14.94 15.01 -2.07
CA TRP A 177 14.11 15.82 -1.18
C TRP A 177 12.70 16.03 -1.72
N ASP A 178 12.57 16.21 -3.02
CA ASP A 178 11.27 16.32 -3.68
C ASP A 178 10.44 15.03 -3.51
N ARG A 179 11.09 13.88 -3.65
CA ARG A 179 10.43 12.58 -3.41
C ARG A 179 9.97 12.42 -1.97
N ILE A 180 10.79 12.81 -0.99
CA ILE A 180 10.38 12.82 0.42
C ILE A 180 9.17 13.71 0.60
N TYR A 181 9.17 14.89 0.02
CA TYR A 181 8.07 15.84 0.12
C TYR A 181 6.74 15.28 -0.42
N HIS A 182 6.77 14.54 -1.53
CA HIS A 182 5.61 13.87 -2.09
C HIS A 182 5.10 12.69 -1.22
N ILE A 183 5.96 12.10 -0.39
CA ILE A 183 5.62 10.97 0.46
C ILE A 183 5.01 11.41 1.80
N ILE A 184 5.29 12.61 2.31
CA ILE A 184 4.88 13.06 3.66
C ILE A 184 3.37 12.95 3.85
N LEU A 185 2.58 13.57 2.99
CA LEU A 185 1.13 13.62 3.14
C LEU A 185 0.47 12.21 3.08
N PRO A 186 0.75 11.37 2.08
CA PRO A 186 0.22 10.01 2.07
C PRO A 186 0.75 9.17 3.24
N ALA A 187 2.01 9.32 3.66
CA ALA A 187 2.55 8.57 4.79
C ALA A 187 1.85 8.92 6.11
N ILE A 188 1.61 10.20 6.37
CA ILE A 188 0.83 10.66 7.54
C ILE A 188 -0.59 10.10 7.48
N THR A 189 -1.23 10.15 6.31
CA THR A 189 -2.59 9.65 6.14
C THR A 189 -2.70 8.15 6.47
N TYR A 190 -1.79 7.34 5.94
CA TYR A 190 -1.73 5.91 6.26
C TYR A 190 -1.35 5.65 7.71
N ALA A 191 -0.42 6.42 8.27
CA ALA A 191 -0.01 6.27 9.66
C ALA A 191 -1.16 6.55 10.63
N LEU A 192 -1.92 7.63 10.42
CA LEU A 192 -3.06 7.98 11.27
C LEU A 192 -4.07 6.83 11.39
N LEU A 193 -4.43 6.20 10.28
CA LEU A 193 -5.38 5.08 10.31
C LEU A 193 -4.73 3.78 10.80
N GLY A 194 -3.45 3.56 10.46
CA GLY A 194 -2.70 2.38 10.85
C GLY A 194 -2.44 2.26 12.35
N THR A 195 -2.42 3.38 13.08
CA THR A 195 -2.18 3.39 14.53
C THR A 195 -3.28 2.71 15.34
N THR A 196 -4.52 2.72 14.86
CA THR A 196 -5.71 2.31 15.62
C THR A 196 -5.60 0.90 16.21
N TRP A 197 -5.22 -0.09 15.40
CA TRP A 197 -5.07 -1.48 15.86
C TRP A 197 -3.95 -1.63 16.89
N ILE A 198 -2.83 -0.98 16.65
CA ILE A 198 -1.65 -1.09 17.52
C ILE A 198 -1.91 -0.42 18.85
N ILE A 199 -2.52 0.78 18.84
CA ILE A 199 -2.92 1.48 20.06
C ILE A 199 -3.87 0.62 20.89
N GLN A 200 -4.92 0.10 20.27
CA GLN A 200 -5.94 -0.69 20.96
C GLN A 200 -5.35 -1.97 21.55
N TYR A 201 -4.50 -2.66 20.79
CA TYR A 201 -3.82 -3.86 21.23
C TYR A 201 -2.91 -3.56 22.42
N LEU A 202 -2.00 -2.59 22.31
CA LEU A 202 -1.07 -2.23 23.38
C LEU A 202 -1.80 -1.72 24.64
N ARG A 203 -2.85 -0.92 24.46
CA ARG A 203 -3.68 -0.46 25.58
C ARG A 203 -4.25 -1.63 26.35
N ASN A 204 -4.82 -2.62 25.68
CA ASN A 204 -5.42 -3.79 26.32
C ASN A 204 -4.36 -4.65 27.04
N GLU A 205 -3.21 -4.89 26.38
CA GLU A 205 -2.08 -5.63 26.98
C GLU A 205 -1.55 -4.94 28.25
N VAL A 206 -1.41 -3.61 28.22
CA VAL A 206 -0.96 -2.85 29.40
C VAL A 206 -1.99 -2.91 30.53
N ILE A 207 -3.29 -2.84 30.20
CA ILE A 207 -4.37 -2.96 31.21
C ILE A 207 -4.36 -4.36 31.83
N GLU A 208 -4.22 -5.40 31.03
CA GLU A 208 -4.14 -6.79 31.50
C GLU A 208 -2.89 -6.99 32.37
N ALA A 209 -1.74 -6.54 31.91
CA ALA A 209 -0.48 -6.64 32.65
C ALA A 209 -0.54 -6.04 34.05
N LYS A 210 -1.30 -4.95 34.25
CA LYS A 210 -1.50 -4.33 35.57
C LYS A 210 -2.11 -5.27 36.61
N SER A 211 -2.91 -6.22 36.17
CA SER A 211 -3.60 -7.18 37.05
C SER A 211 -2.73 -8.37 37.44
N LEU A 212 -1.59 -8.58 36.76
CA LEU A 212 -0.74 -9.75 36.96
C LEU A 212 0.09 -9.65 38.28
N ASP A 213 0.36 -10.81 38.86
CA ASP A 213 0.95 -10.90 40.19
C ASP A 213 2.38 -10.36 40.27
N TYR A 214 3.15 -10.41 39.16
CA TYR A 214 4.49 -9.82 39.15
C TYR A 214 4.45 -8.29 39.27
N VAL A 215 3.43 -7.63 38.66
CA VAL A 215 3.23 -6.17 38.79
C VAL A 215 2.80 -5.81 40.20
N LYS A 216 1.87 -6.59 40.77
CA LYS A 216 1.47 -6.40 42.18
C LYS A 216 2.66 -6.57 43.14
N THR A 217 3.50 -7.59 42.93
CA THR A 217 4.71 -7.82 43.68
C THR A 217 5.71 -6.66 43.57
N ALA A 218 5.93 -6.14 42.37
CA ALA A 218 6.79 -4.99 42.13
C ALA A 218 6.28 -3.74 42.90
N LYS A 219 4.98 -3.48 42.84
CA LYS A 219 4.33 -2.38 43.59
C LYS A 219 4.48 -2.56 45.09
N SER A 220 4.26 -3.78 45.61
CA SER A 220 4.41 -4.09 47.06
C SER A 220 5.86 -3.91 47.54
N LYS A 221 6.85 -4.09 46.66
CA LYS A 221 8.26 -3.82 46.93
C LYS A 221 8.66 -2.34 46.79
N GLY A 222 7.70 -1.44 46.49
CA GLY A 222 7.96 0.00 46.40
C GLY A 222 8.65 0.41 45.09
N VAL A 223 8.63 -0.44 44.03
CA VAL A 223 9.19 -0.06 42.72
C VAL A 223 8.34 1.06 42.16
N PRO A 224 8.96 2.20 41.76
CA PRO A 224 8.21 3.33 41.20
C PRO A 224 7.54 2.96 39.90
N GLU A 225 6.32 3.47 39.68
CA GLU A 225 5.51 3.14 38.51
C GLU A 225 6.22 3.38 37.18
N ASN A 226 7.08 4.40 37.09
CA ASN A 226 7.86 4.65 35.87
C ASN A 226 8.80 3.50 35.51
N ARG A 227 9.31 2.74 36.48
CA ARG A 227 10.15 1.56 36.24
C ARG A 227 9.35 0.29 35.96
N ILE A 228 8.09 0.26 36.36
CA ILE A 228 7.22 -0.90 36.11
C ILE A 228 6.73 -0.92 34.67
N TYR A 229 6.56 0.27 34.07
CA TYR A 229 5.98 0.42 32.71
C TYR A 229 6.98 0.98 31.68
N SER A 230 8.28 0.98 31.93
CA SER A 230 9.33 1.38 31.00
C SER A 230 9.92 0.18 30.23
#